data_08f7ab56c45b4781405f9484d71702e2
#
_entry.id   08f7ab56c45b4781405f9484d71702e2
#
_cell.length_a   1.000
_cell.length_b   1.000
_cell.length_c   1.000
_cell.angle_alpha   90.00
_cell.angle_beta   90.00
_cell.angle_gamma   90.00
#
_symmetry.space_group_name_H-M   'P 1'
#
loop_
_entity.id
_entity.type
_entity.pdbx_description
1 polymer ?
#
loop_
_entity_poly.entity_id
_entity_poly.type
_entity_poly.pdbx_seq_one_letter_code
_entity_poly.pdbx_strand_id
1 'polypeptide(L)'
;MFAAHYGLSNLCVVLDRNHLQIDGTTETVMNSAPLEDKLKAFNFNVVTIDGHDYDQIEAAMQAFHAETAKPTCIIMDTTKGKGVSFMTNSVDWHGKGPNDDEYKIAIEELNAAYAALEQEDK
;
A
#
# COMPACT_ATOMS: atom_id res chain seq x y z
N MET A 1 -17.19 12.51 -1.37
CA MET A 1 -17.94 13.79 -1.37
C MET A 1 -18.26 14.27 0.03
N PHE A 2 -18.97 13.50 0.86
CA PHE A 2 -19.37 13.90 2.22
C PHE A 2 -18.20 14.42 3.08
N ALA A 3 -17.12 13.65 3.21
CA ALA A 3 -15.96 14.05 4.00
C ALA A 3 -15.34 15.39 3.56
N ALA A 4 -15.23 15.60 2.24
CA ALA A 4 -14.74 16.86 1.70
C ALA A 4 -15.71 18.02 1.89
N HIS A 5 -17.02 17.75 1.76
CA HIS A 5 -18.06 18.77 2.01
C HIS A 5 -18.01 19.32 3.44
N TYR A 6 -17.82 18.44 4.41
CA TYR A 6 -17.74 18.82 5.82
C TYR A 6 -16.31 19.17 6.31
N GLY A 7 -15.33 19.20 5.40
CA GLY A 7 -13.96 19.58 5.73
C GLY A 7 -13.31 18.67 6.78
N LEU A 8 -13.53 17.36 6.69
CA LEU A 8 -12.97 16.41 7.67
C LEU A 8 -11.46 16.28 7.50
N SER A 9 -10.72 17.32 7.85
CA SER A 9 -9.25 17.36 7.71
C SER A 9 -8.52 16.35 8.60
N ASN A 10 -9.18 15.84 9.63
CA ASN A 10 -8.68 14.77 10.50
C ASN A 10 -8.97 13.35 9.97
N LEU A 11 -9.54 13.21 8.77
CA LEU A 11 -9.74 11.93 8.11
C LEU A 11 -8.57 11.64 7.16
N CYS A 12 -7.85 10.54 7.44
CA CYS A 12 -6.88 9.95 6.53
C CYS A 12 -7.43 8.63 5.98
N VAL A 13 -7.51 8.54 4.67
CA VAL A 13 -7.82 7.29 3.95
C VAL A 13 -6.52 6.75 3.38
N VAL A 14 -6.19 5.51 3.70
CA VAL A 14 -5.04 4.82 3.09
C VAL A 14 -5.58 3.83 2.05
N LEU A 15 -5.11 3.96 0.82
CA LEU A 15 -5.47 3.09 -0.28
C LEU A 15 -4.25 2.23 -0.64
N ASP A 16 -4.32 0.94 -0.33
CA ASP A 16 -3.33 -0.05 -0.74
C ASP A 16 -3.54 -0.40 -2.21
N ARG A 17 -2.68 0.15 -3.09
CA ARG A 17 -2.70 -0.09 -4.54
C ARG A 17 -1.68 -1.15 -4.90
N ASN A 18 -2.03 -2.41 -4.71
CA ASN A 18 -1.15 -3.53 -5.04
C ASN A 18 -1.34 -4.07 -6.47
N HIS A 19 -2.12 -3.40 -7.30
CA HIS A 19 -2.41 -3.69 -8.71
C HIS A 19 -3.07 -5.05 -8.98
N LEU A 20 -3.42 -5.80 -7.95
CA LEU A 20 -4.07 -7.10 -8.05
C LEU A 20 -5.45 -7.10 -7.41
N GLN A 21 -6.29 -7.99 -7.87
CA GLN A 21 -7.54 -8.39 -7.25
C GLN A 21 -7.73 -9.91 -7.49
N ILE A 22 -8.75 -10.51 -6.92
CA ILE A 22 -8.93 -11.98 -6.85
C ILE A 22 -8.64 -12.70 -8.17
N ASP A 23 -9.10 -12.15 -9.31
CA ASP A 23 -9.10 -12.82 -10.62
C ASP A 23 -7.97 -12.37 -11.56
N GLY A 24 -7.11 -11.44 -11.13
CA GLY A 24 -6.02 -10.93 -11.98
C GLY A 24 -5.56 -9.52 -11.63
N THR A 25 -5.03 -8.80 -12.62
CA THR A 25 -4.65 -7.40 -12.42
C THR A 25 -5.86 -6.48 -12.40
N THR A 26 -5.76 -5.37 -11.67
CA THR A 26 -6.83 -4.36 -11.65
C THR A 26 -7.12 -3.80 -13.02
N GLU A 27 -6.11 -3.70 -13.90
CA GLU A 27 -6.27 -3.17 -15.27
C GLU A 27 -7.11 -4.10 -16.15
N THR A 28 -6.96 -5.42 -15.98
CA THR A 28 -7.65 -6.41 -16.82
C THR A 28 -9.04 -6.78 -16.33
N VAL A 29 -9.24 -6.79 -15.01
CA VAL A 29 -10.51 -7.24 -14.43
C VAL A 29 -11.48 -6.08 -14.21
N MET A 30 -11.04 -5.01 -13.54
CA MET A 30 -11.82 -3.79 -13.36
C MET A 30 -10.88 -2.61 -13.17
N ASN A 31 -10.60 -1.90 -14.24
CA ASN A 31 -9.69 -0.75 -14.20
C ASN A 31 -10.29 0.40 -13.37
N SER A 32 -9.68 0.67 -12.23
CA SER A 32 -10.09 1.75 -11.33
C SER A 32 -9.37 3.08 -11.61
N ALA A 33 -8.38 3.11 -12.51
CA ALA A 33 -7.65 4.34 -12.85
C ALA A 33 -8.53 5.38 -13.57
N PRO A 34 -8.20 6.66 -13.53
CA PRO A 34 -7.16 7.29 -12.70
C PRO A 34 -7.67 7.55 -11.28
N LEU A 35 -7.05 6.94 -10.26
CA LEU A 35 -7.52 7.06 -8.87
C LEU A 35 -7.24 8.45 -8.29
N GLU A 36 -6.06 9.00 -8.56
CA GLU A 36 -5.64 10.32 -8.09
C GLU A 36 -6.61 11.41 -8.53
N ASP A 37 -6.97 11.40 -9.82
CA ASP A 37 -7.86 12.42 -10.40
C ASP A 37 -9.28 12.29 -9.86
N LYS A 38 -9.76 11.06 -9.67
CA LYS A 38 -11.08 10.82 -9.07
C LYS A 38 -11.16 11.35 -7.64
N LEU A 39 -10.13 11.09 -6.82
CA LEU A 39 -10.07 11.55 -5.45
C LEU A 39 -9.91 13.07 -5.36
N LYS A 40 -9.07 13.66 -6.22
CA LYS A 40 -8.94 15.12 -6.37
C LYS A 40 -10.26 15.77 -6.78
N ALA A 41 -11.01 15.16 -7.72
CA ALA A 41 -12.33 15.63 -8.13
C ALA A 41 -13.36 15.59 -6.98
N PHE A 42 -13.19 14.69 -5.99
CA PHE A 42 -13.95 14.69 -4.74
C PHE A 42 -13.39 15.66 -3.68
N ASN A 43 -12.42 16.49 -4.05
CA ASN A 43 -11.78 17.50 -3.19
C ASN A 43 -10.99 16.92 -2.02
N PHE A 44 -10.35 15.75 -2.20
CA PHE A 44 -9.35 15.24 -1.27
C PHE A 44 -7.98 15.89 -1.53
N ASN A 45 -7.18 16.04 -0.47
CA ASN A 45 -5.73 16.10 -0.58
C ASN A 45 -5.23 14.70 -0.94
N VAL A 46 -4.46 14.54 -2.01
CA VAL A 46 -4.03 13.22 -2.51
C VAL A 46 -2.52 13.16 -2.57
N VAL A 47 -1.95 12.17 -1.89
CA VAL A 47 -0.52 11.89 -1.84
C VAL A 47 -0.31 10.47 -2.35
N THR A 48 0.56 10.27 -3.35
CA THR A 48 0.94 8.95 -3.85
C THR A 48 2.38 8.66 -3.47
N ILE A 49 2.63 7.48 -2.91
CA ILE A 49 3.93 7.06 -2.38
C ILE A 49 4.25 5.61 -2.75
N ASP A 50 5.52 5.23 -2.68
CA ASP A 50 5.92 3.83 -2.53
C ASP A 50 5.53 3.37 -1.11
N GLY A 51 4.58 2.42 -1.03
CA GLY A 51 4.07 1.88 0.23
C GLY A 51 5.07 0.96 0.97
N HIS A 52 6.25 0.75 0.41
CA HIS A 52 7.34 0.00 1.05
C HIS A 52 8.53 0.87 1.45
N ASP A 53 8.43 2.18 1.25
CA ASP A 53 9.44 3.17 1.63
C ASP A 53 8.99 3.90 2.90
N TYR A 54 9.67 3.65 4.01
CA TYR A 54 9.31 4.21 5.32
C TYR A 54 9.48 5.73 5.38
N ASP A 55 10.44 6.30 4.66
CA ASP A 55 10.65 7.75 4.62
C ASP A 55 9.49 8.43 3.89
N GLN A 56 9.00 7.83 2.80
CA GLN A 56 7.83 8.32 2.08
C GLN A 56 6.55 8.17 2.90
N ILE A 57 6.40 7.07 3.65
CA ILE A 57 5.27 6.87 4.57
C ILE A 57 5.26 7.97 5.64
N GLU A 58 6.41 8.23 6.28
CA GLU A 58 6.52 9.28 7.29
C GLU A 58 6.20 10.65 6.70
N ALA A 59 6.77 11.00 5.55
CA ALA A 59 6.50 12.27 4.88
C ALA A 59 5.02 12.43 4.52
N ALA A 60 4.36 11.37 4.07
CA ALA A 60 2.92 11.39 3.76
C ALA A 60 2.06 11.60 5.02
N MET A 61 2.43 11.01 6.15
CA MET A 61 1.76 11.24 7.44
C MET A 61 1.97 12.66 7.95
N GLN A 62 3.17 13.22 7.78
CA GLN A 62 3.43 14.64 8.10
C GLN A 62 2.59 15.57 7.22
N ALA A 63 2.47 15.29 5.92
CA ALA A 63 1.62 16.04 5.02
C ALA A 63 0.13 15.96 5.40
N PHE A 64 -0.34 14.79 5.83
CA PHE A 64 -1.69 14.63 6.38
C PHE A 64 -1.91 15.51 7.62
N HIS A 65 -0.99 15.51 8.58
CA HIS A 65 -1.11 16.32 9.78
C HIS A 65 -1.05 17.83 9.53
N ALA A 66 -0.37 18.25 8.46
CA ALA A 66 -0.29 19.64 8.04
C ALA A 66 -1.55 20.13 7.28
N GLU A 67 -2.34 19.21 6.72
CA GLU A 67 -3.58 19.54 6.01
C GLU A 67 -4.71 19.87 7.00
N THR A 68 -5.27 21.06 6.89
CA THR A 68 -6.29 21.55 7.85
C THR A 68 -7.67 21.81 7.23
N ALA A 69 -7.79 21.67 5.91
CA ALA A 69 -9.02 22.04 5.20
C ALA A 69 -9.73 20.84 4.55
N LYS A 70 -8.99 19.80 4.18
CA LYS A 70 -9.49 18.69 3.36
C LYS A 70 -9.18 17.35 3.99
N PRO A 71 -10.01 16.32 3.77
CA PRO A 71 -9.61 14.94 4.04
C PRO A 71 -8.44 14.55 3.14
N THR A 72 -7.54 13.73 3.65
CA THR A 72 -6.37 13.23 2.89
C THR A 72 -6.59 11.79 2.45
N CYS A 73 -6.18 11.46 1.23
CA CYS A 73 -6.01 10.10 0.78
C CYS A 73 -4.54 9.85 0.43
N ILE A 74 -3.93 8.89 1.10
CA ILE A 74 -2.58 8.39 0.80
C ILE A 74 -2.75 7.14 -0.06
N ILE A 75 -2.31 7.20 -1.31
CA ILE A 75 -2.26 6.06 -2.22
C ILE A 75 -0.88 5.44 -2.08
N MET A 76 -0.85 4.22 -1.56
CA MET A 76 0.37 3.46 -1.36
C MET A 76 0.54 2.45 -2.51
N ASP A 77 1.49 2.67 -3.41
CA ASP A 77 1.89 1.66 -4.38
C ASP A 77 2.64 0.56 -3.66
N THR A 78 2.10 -0.64 -3.70
CA THR A 78 2.61 -1.80 -2.99
C THR A 78 2.78 -3.00 -3.91
N THR A 79 3.55 -3.96 -3.44
CA THR A 79 3.69 -5.26 -4.08
C THR A 79 3.08 -6.32 -3.17
N LYS A 80 2.00 -6.97 -3.63
CA LYS A 80 1.40 -8.08 -2.88
C LYS A 80 2.43 -9.17 -2.60
N GLY A 81 2.52 -9.62 -1.34
CA GLY A 81 3.43 -10.69 -0.93
C GLY A 81 4.92 -10.32 -0.94
N LYS A 82 5.27 -9.02 -0.93
CA LYS A 82 6.67 -8.56 -0.87
C LYS A 82 7.40 -9.20 0.31
N GLY A 83 8.62 -9.65 0.03
CA GLY A 83 9.49 -10.29 1.02
C GLY A 83 9.48 -11.81 0.96
N VAL A 84 8.50 -12.43 0.26
CA VAL A 84 8.44 -13.88 0.06
C VAL A 84 8.35 -14.17 -1.44
N SER A 85 9.36 -14.84 -1.97
CA SER A 85 9.57 -14.98 -3.43
C SER A 85 8.37 -15.59 -4.15
N PHE A 86 7.80 -16.67 -3.63
CA PHE A 86 6.68 -17.39 -4.24
C PHE A 86 5.31 -16.71 -4.00
N MET A 87 5.22 -15.69 -3.14
CA MET A 87 4.00 -14.92 -2.88
C MET A 87 3.95 -13.61 -3.69
N THR A 88 5.10 -13.12 -4.11
CA THR A 88 5.23 -11.81 -4.76
C THR A 88 4.43 -11.73 -6.05
N ASN A 89 3.53 -10.73 -6.15
CA ASN A 89 2.64 -10.48 -7.28
C ASN A 89 1.76 -11.68 -7.70
N SER A 90 1.45 -12.58 -6.78
CA SER A 90 0.59 -13.72 -7.06
C SER A 90 -0.80 -13.55 -6.45
N VAL A 91 -1.84 -13.68 -7.29
CA VAL A 91 -3.25 -13.68 -6.88
C VAL A 91 -3.61 -14.93 -6.06
N ASP A 92 -2.88 -16.03 -6.23
CA ASP A 92 -3.14 -17.30 -5.55
C ASP A 92 -3.08 -17.17 -4.02
N TRP A 93 -2.37 -16.15 -3.53
CA TRP A 93 -2.22 -15.87 -2.10
C TRP A 93 -3.28 -14.93 -1.52
N HIS A 94 -4.37 -14.69 -2.26
CA HIS A 94 -5.46 -13.84 -1.75
C HIS A 94 -6.25 -14.52 -0.63
N GLY A 95 -6.43 -15.83 -0.68
CA GLY A 95 -7.31 -16.57 0.22
C GLY A 95 -6.73 -17.86 0.81
N LYS A 96 -5.41 -18.09 0.73
CA LYS A 96 -4.77 -19.26 1.33
C LYS A 96 -3.60 -18.88 2.24
N GLY A 97 -3.33 -19.73 3.24
CA GLY A 97 -2.09 -19.68 4.01
C GLY A 97 -1.03 -20.63 3.42
N PRO A 98 0.25 -20.44 3.76
CA PRO A 98 1.31 -21.36 3.39
C PRO A 98 1.14 -22.73 4.10
N ASN A 99 1.53 -23.81 3.43
CA ASN A 99 1.73 -25.10 4.07
C ASN A 99 3.08 -25.12 4.84
N ASP A 100 3.39 -26.23 5.54
CA ASP A 100 4.58 -26.31 6.40
C ASP A 100 5.91 -26.14 5.64
N ASP A 101 6.00 -26.57 4.39
CA ASP A 101 7.22 -26.43 3.59
C ASP A 101 7.33 -25.02 3.01
N GLU A 102 6.24 -24.46 2.49
CA GLU A 102 6.14 -23.06 2.06
C GLU A 102 6.45 -22.11 3.24
N TYR A 103 5.96 -22.41 4.44
CA TYR A 103 6.26 -21.62 5.64
C TYR A 103 7.75 -21.60 5.97
N LYS A 104 8.44 -22.75 5.90
CA LYS A 104 9.90 -22.81 6.15
C LYS A 104 10.66 -21.90 5.18
N ILE A 105 10.34 -22.00 3.88
CA ILE A 105 10.97 -21.17 2.84
C ILE A 105 10.73 -19.68 3.13
N ALA A 106 9.48 -19.31 3.42
CA ALA A 106 9.15 -17.91 3.73
C ALA A 106 9.92 -17.37 4.93
N ILE A 107 10.05 -18.16 6.01
CA ILE A 107 10.80 -17.75 7.20
C ILE A 107 12.30 -17.67 6.92
N GLU A 108 12.87 -18.56 6.12
CA GLU A 108 14.27 -18.48 5.71
C GLU A 108 14.56 -17.18 4.93
N GLU A 109 13.71 -16.83 3.95
CA GLU A 109 13.83 -15.61 3.15
C GLU A 109 13.71 -14.35 4.03
N LEU A 110 12.72 -14.30 4.91
CA LEU A 110 12.50 -13.16 5.81
C LEU A 110 13.64 -12.99 6.83
N ASN A 111 14.16 -14.08 7.40
CA ASN A 111 15.29 -14.03 8.30
C ASN A 111 16.58 -13.56 7.59
N ALA A 112 16.78 -13.98 6.33
CA ALA A 112 17.91 -13.52 5.54
C ALA A 112 17.82 -12.01 5.25
N ALA A 113 16.63 -11.52 4.90
CA ALA A 113 16.38 -10.10 4.68
C ALA A 113 16.60 -9.28 5.98
N TYR A 114 16.09 -9.77 7.12
CA TYR A 114 16.28 -9.13 8.42
C TYR A 114 17.76 -9.03 8.81
N ALA A 115 18.52 -10.12 8.62
CA ALA A 115 19.96 -10.14 8.93
C ALA A 115 20.76 -9.18 8.03
N ALA A 116 20.33 -8.93 6.80
CA ALA A 116 20.94 -7.94 5.93
C ALA A 116 20.74 -6.51 6.45
N LEU A 117 19.53 -6.17 6.90
CA LEU A 117 19.22 -4.86 7.50
C LEU A 117 20.02 -4.59 8.76
N GLU A 118 20.20 -5.59 9.64
CA GLU A 118 21.02 -5.43 10.86
C GLU A 118 22.52 -5.14 10.57
N GLN A 119 22.98 -5.43 9.36
CA GLN A 119 24.36 -5.14 8.94
C GLN A 119 24.51 -3.72 8.37
N GLU A 120 23.43 -3.17 7.76
CA GLU A 120 23.44 -1.80 7.22
C GLU A 120 23.37 -0.74 8.31
N ASP A 121 22.79 -1.06 9.47
CA ASP A 121 22.63 -0.15 10.60
C ASP A 121 23.89 -0.06 11.51
N LYS A 122 25.00 -0.71 11.15
CA LYS A 122 26.27 -0.71 11.91
C LYS A 122 27.36 0.11 11.23
#